data_92b818f3a62c3c35a03ce3805026eb1e
#
_entry.id   92b818f3a62c3c35a03ce3805026eb1e
#
_cell.length_a   1.000
_cell.length_b   1.000
_cell.length_c   1.000
_cell.angle_alpha   90.00
_cell.angle_beta   90.00
_cell.angle_gamma   90.00
#
_symmetry.space_group_name_H-M   'P 1'
#
loop_
_entity.id
_entity.type
_entity.pdbx_description
1 polymer ?
#
loop_
_entity_poly.entity_id
_entity_poly.type
_entity_poly.pdbx_seq_one_letter_code
_entity_poly.pdbx_strand_id
1 'polypeptide(L)'
;MSLKWAINGILDDIYFMGQGLPRLMFTWQPENQLTILNFFEKNVKKFPNEVAFIFKDESITWKEADQKVSQYGAYLQSQGIEKGDCFALLMDNCPDFLMLLLAAHRIGAIAALINTTVTGEGLKHVVTIVDAKAAVLGASHLEKFESSMPETELKSLKLFLVKDSKDIPANYIDINEASKDAGEVTPYPLKIKDVAMYIYTSGTTGLPKAALITNGRAIKTSYAGQFFGFRAKQKDILYLTLPLYHATGLLWSWAGCLRAGATTVIKEKFSASEFWSDVRKHKVTMFGYVGELCRYLMNVAPSDEDQNHQLRVISGNGLRPDIWEKFQTRFKIPKIRELYLSLIHI
;
A
#
# COMPACT_ATOMS: atom_id res chain seq x y z
N MET A 1 -13.33 22.26 -25.19
CA MET A 1 -13.16 20.77 -25.10
C MET A 1 -13.70 20.16 -26.39
N SER A 2 -12.94 19.38 -27.17
CA SER A 2 -13.45 18.85 -28.44
C SER A 2 -14.45 17.72 -28.19
N LEU A 3 -15.50 17.63 -29.03
CA LEU A 3 -16.52 16.57 -28.98
C LEU A 3 -15.91 15.18 -29.00
N LYS A 4 -14.82 14.98 -29.74
CA LYS A 4 -14.05 13.74 -29.81
C LYS A 4 -13.44 13.35 -28.46
N TRP A 5 -13.01 14.30 -27.65
CA TRP A 5 -12.46 14.08 -26.30
C TRP A 5 -13.57 13.64 -25.31
N ALA A 6 -14.74 14.26 -25.40
CA ALA A 6 -15.91 13.91 -24.58
C ALA A 6 -16.41 12.48 -24.89
N ILE A 7 -16.52 12.13 -26.19
CA ILE A 7 -16.94 10.80 -26.64
C ILE A 7 -15.94 9.72 -26.20
N ASN A 8 -14.65 9.91 -26.36
CA ASN A 8 -13.63 8.96 -25.90
C ASN A 8 -13.67 8.79 -24.36
N GLY A 9 -13.94 9.87 -23.63
CA GLY A 9 -14.11 9.82 -22.19
C GLY A 9 -15.31 8.94 -21.77
N ILE A 10 -16.44 9.09 -22.45
CA ILE A 10 -17.66 8.30 -22.19
C ILE A 10 -17.46 6.82 -22.56
N LEU A 11 -16.82 6.54 -23.71
CA LEU A 11 -16.53 5.15 -24.11
C LEU A 11 -15.58 4.46 -23.14
N ASP A 12 -14.54 5.15 -22.66
CA ASP A 12 -13.67 4.66 -21.60
C ASP A 12 -14.47 4.39 -20.29
N ASP A 13 -15.40 5.28 -19.94
CA ASP A 13 -16.24 5.10 -18.76
C ASP A 13 -17.13 3.87 -18.88
N ILE A 14 -17.79 3.68 -20.01
CA ILE A 14 -18.63 2.49 -20.28
C ILE A 14 -17.78 1.20 -20.24
N TYR A 15 -16.62 1.21 -20.87
CA TYR A 15 -15.71 0.06 -20.86
C TYR A 15 -15.28 -0.33 -19.45
N PHE A 16 -14.79 0.61 -18.65
CA PHE A 16 -14.33 0.33 -17.29
C PHE A 16 -15.47 -0.03 -16.34
N MET A 17 -16.63 0.59 -16.47
CA MET A 17 -17.82 0.22 -15.70
C MET A 17 -18.31 -1.18 -16.07
N GLY A 18 -18.37 -1.49 -17.36
CA GLY A 18 -18.77 -2.82 -17.85
C GLY A 18 -17.82 -3.94 -17.42
N GLN A 19 -16.53 -3.65 -17.25
CA GLN A 19 -15.55 -4.60 -16.73
C GLN A 19 -15.55 -4.70 -15.20
N GLY A 20 -15.76 -3.59 -14.51
CA GLY A 20 -15.65 -3.49 -13.05
C GLY A 20 -16.87 -4.04 -12.32
N LEU A 21 -18.07 -3.65 -12.72
CA LEU A 21 -19.34 -4.02 -12.05
C LEU A 21 -19.57 -5.54 -12.00
N PRO A 22 -19.48 -6.30 -13.11
CA PRO A 22 -19.67 -7.75 -13.05
C PRO A 22 -18.66 -8.42 -12.12
N ARG A 23 -17.37 -7.97 -12.16
CA ARG A 23 -16.33 -8.55 -11.30
C ARG A 23 -16.54 -8.25 -9.82
N LEU A 24 -17.08 -7.10 -9.48
CA LEU A 24 -17.50 -6.80 -8.11
C LEU A 24 -18.67 -7.68 -7.65
N MET A 25 -19.57 -8.07 -8.54
CA MET A 25 -20.73 -8.89 -8.21
C MET A 25 -20.43 -10.39 -8.14
N PHE A 26 -19.55 -10.91 -9.00
CA PHE A 26 -19.30 -12.36 -9.13
C PHE A 26 -18.21 -12.93 -8.21
N THR A 27 -17.42 -12.14 -7.53
CA THR A 27 -16.31 -12.61 -6.67
C THR A 27 -16.71 -12.88 -5.21
N TRP A 28 -18.02 -12.96 -4.93
CA TRP A 28 -18.53 -12.89 -3.53
C TRP A 28 -18.74 -14.22 -2.83
N GLN A 29 -18.36 -15.34 -3.40
CA GLN A 29 -18.46 -16.59 -2.67
C GLN A 29 -17.35 -16.68 -1.62
N PRO A 30 -17.68 -16.83 -0.33
CA PRO A 30 -16.71 -16.81 0.79
C PRO A 30 -15.55 -17.80 0.65
N GLU A 31 -15.79 -18.90 -0.08
CA GLU A 31 -14.83 -19.98 -0.29
C GLU A 31 -13.89 -19.75 -1.50
N ASN A 32 -14.10 -18.71 -2.30
CA ASN A 32 -13.23 -18.41 -3.42
C ASN A 32 -11.80 -18.09 -2.93
N GLN A 33 -10.81 -18.67 -3.60
CA GLN A 33 -9.39 -18.47 -3.32
C GLN A 33 -8.85 -17.30 -4.17
N LEU A 34 -9.23 -16.09 -3.81
CA LEU A 34 -8.75 -14.88 -4.48
C LEU A 34 -8.24 -13.87 -3.44
N THR A 35 -7.01 -13.41 -3.61
CA THR A 35 -6.32 -12.49 -2.71
C THR A 35 -5.54 -11.44 -3.50
N ILE A 36 -5.00 -10.44 -2.82
CA ILE A 36 -4.07 -9.47 -3.42
C ILE A 36 -2.80 -10.18 -3.95
N LEU A 37 -2.36 -11.24 -3.27
CA LEU A 37 -1.20 -12.05 -3.68
C LEU A 37 -1.39 -12.63 -5.09
N ASN A 38 -2.61 -13.10 -5.44
CA ASN A 38 -2.85 -13.64 -6.79
C ASN A 38 -2.70 -12.58 -7.89
N PHE A 39 -2.97 -11.30 -7.60
CA PHE A 39 -2.70 -10.23 -8.56
C PHE A 39 -1.20 -9.99 -8.71
N PHE A 40 -0.45 -10.07 -7.63
CA PHE A 40 1.01 -9.98 -7.64
C PHE A 40 1.62 -11.14 -8.44
N GLU A 41 1.30 -12.38 -8.11
CA GLU A 41 1.79 -13.59 -8.80
C GLU A 41 1.48 -13.61 -10.30
N LYS A 42 0.29 -13.12 -10.66
CA LYS A 42 -0.07 -12.94 -12.07
C LYS A 42 0.87 -11.99 -12.78
N ASN A 43 1.28 -10.88 -12.14
CA ASN A 43 2.20 -9.92 -12.72
C ASN A 43 3.63 -10.49 -12.80
N VAL A 44 4.08 -11.19 -11.76
CA VAL A 44 5.36 -11.93 -11.76
C VAL A 44 5.42 -12.88 -12.95
N LYS A 45 4.37 -13.67 -13.17
CA LYS A 45 4.29 -14.61 -14.30
C LYS A 45 4.26 -13.91 -15.65
N LYS A 46 3.56 -12.77 -15.75
CA LYS A 46 3.32 -12.09 -17.03
C LYS A 46 4.40 -11.09 -17.41
N PHE A 47 5.01 -10.45 -16.42
CA PHE A 47 5.94 -9.32 -16.60
C PHE A 47 7.20 -9.44 -15.73
N PRO A 48 7.86 -10.61 -15.64
CA PRO A 48 8.90 -10.87 -14.63
C PRO A 48 10.03 -9.83 -14.60
N ASN A 49 10.42 -9.34 -15.76
CA ASN A 49 11.56 -8.42 -15.92
C ASN A 49 11.15 -6.94 -15.97
N GLU A 50 9.84 -6.63 -15.89
CA GLU A 50 9.39 -5.24 -15.82
C GLU A 50 9.46 -4.72 -14.38
N VAL A 51 9.57 -3.41 -14.24
CA VAL A 51 9.71 -2.74 -12.94
C VAL A 51 8.37 -2.77 -12.20
N ALA A 52 8.39 -3.35 -11.00
CA ALA A 52 7.28 -3.35 -10.05
C ALA A 52 7.31 -2.10 -9.16
N PHE A 53 8.50 -1.81 -8.60
CA PHE A 53 8.70 -0.72 -7.65
C PHE A 53 9.90 0.14 -8.04
N ILE A 54 9.79 1.44 -7.76
CA ILE A 54 10.90 2.40 -7.78
C ILE A 54 10.94 3.07 -6.40
N PHE A 55 12.11 3.02 -5.74
CA PHE A 55 12.31 3.61 -4.43
C PHE A 55 13.74 4.15 -4.30
N LYS A 56 13.91 5.40 -3.88
CA LYS A 56 15.24 6.06 -3.79
C LYS A 56 16.06 5.89 -5.07
N ASP A 57 15.36 5.99 -6.24
CA ASP A 57 15.95 5.81 -7.58
C ASP A 57 16.40 4.38 -7.93
N GLU A 58 16.26 3.43 -7.04
CA GLU A 58 16.47 2.01 -7.32
C GLU A 58 15.19 1.38 -7.87
N SER A 59 15.36 0.50 -8.85
CA SER A 59 14.25 -0.22 -9.48
C SER A 59 14.27 -1.68 -9.06
N ILE A 60 13.09 -2.20 -8.71
CA ILE A 60 12.88 -3.61 -8.36
C ILE A 60 11.91 -4.19 -9.39
N THR A 61 12.30 -5.27 -10.06
CA THR A 61 11.45 -5.99 -11.01
C THR A 61 10.42 -6.86 -10.29
N TRP A 62 9.39 -7.30 -11.02
CA TRP A 62 8.40 -8.25 -10.46
C TRP A 62 9.05 -9.55 -9.97
N LYS A 63 10.07 -10.06 -10.70
CA LYS A 63 10.82 -11.26 -10.33
C LYS A 63 11.63 -11.08 -9.04
N GLU A 64 12.35 -9.98 -8.91
CA GLU A 64 13.12 -9.66 -7.70
C GLU A 64 12.22 -9.47 -6.49
N ALA A 65 11.08 -8.78 -6.67
CA ALA A 65 10.09 -8.61 -5.63
C ALA A 65 9.51 -9.97 -5.19
N ASP A 66 9.24 -10.90 -6.12
CA ASP A 66 8.72 -12.24 -5.81
C ASP A 66 9.72 -13.09 -5.05
N GLN A 67 10.99 -13.04 -5.45
CA GLN A 67 12.08 -13.70 -4.73
C GLN A 67 12.13 -13.21 -3.27
N LYS A 68 12.06 -11.89 -3.07
CA LYS A 68 12.12 -11.31 -1.73
C LYS A 68 10.87 -11.66 -0.90
N VAL A 69 9.68 -11.65 -1.52
CA VAL A 69 8.43 -12.10 -0.87
C VAL A 69 8.52 -13.56 -0.43
N SER A 70 9.11 -14.44 -1.26
CA SER A 70 9.33 -15.86 -0.90
C SER A 70 10.29 -15.99 0.25
N GLN A 71 11.42 -15.31 0.21
CA GLN A 71 12.44 -15.32 1.26
C GLN A 71 11.88 -14.85 2.61
N TYR A 72 11.15 -13.72 2.62
CA TYR A 72 10.48 -13.25 3.84
C TYR A 72 9.47 -14.25 4.37
N GLY A 73 8.63 -14.82 3.49
CA GLY A 73 7.63 -15.81 3.90
C GLY A 73 8.25 -17.06 4.49
N ALA A 74 9.25 -17.64 3.81
CA ALA A 74 9.97 -18.82 4.28
C ALA A 74 10.69 -18.57 5.62
N TYR A 75 11.31 -17.40 5.76
CA TYR A 75 11.99 -17.06 7.00
C TYR A 75 11.01 -16.85 8.16
N LEU A 76 9.94 -16.08 7.97
CA LEU A 76 8.91 -15.89 9.01
C LEU A 76 8.31 -17.25 9.43
N GLN A 77 8.05 -18.15 8.48
CA GLN A 77 7.54 -19.49 8.78
C GLN A 77 8.57 -20.32 9.57
N SER A 78 9.86 -20.26 9.22
CA SER A 78 10.93 -20.93 9.99
C SER A 78 11.05 -20.39 11.41
N GLN A 79 10.64 -19.16 11.63
CA GLN A 79 10.54 -18.55 12.95
C GLN A 79 9.23 -18.89 13.68
N GLY A 80 8.40 -19.80 13.14
CA GLY A 80 7.16 -20.26 13.75
C GLY A 80 6.00 -19.27 13.63
N ILE A 81 6.01 -18.39 12.61
CA ILE A 81 4.83 -17.61 12.22
C ILE A 81 4.02 -18.44 11.25
N GLU A 82 2.86 -18.89 11.68
CA GLU A 82 2.01 -19.82 10.95
C GLU A 82 0.72 -19.13 10.46
N LYS A 83 -0.11 -19.91 9.75
CA LYS A 83 -1.43 -19.44 9.31
C LYS A 83 -2.26 -18.93 10.49
N GLY A 84 -2.82 -17.74 10.32
CA GLY A 84 -3.68 -17.08 11.31
C GLY A 84 -2.91 -16.32 12.38
N ASP A 85 -1.61 -16.50 12.49
CA ASP A 85 -0.79 -15.70 13.38
C ASP A 85 -0.68 -14.27 12.90
N CYS A 86 -0.58 -13.33 13.83
CA CYS A 86 -0.43 -11.93 13.54
C CYS A 86 1.00 -11.46 13.85
N PHE A 87 1.53 -10.58 13.01
CA PHE A 87 2.71 -9.78 13.34
C PHE A 87 2.44 -8.29 13.13
N ALA A 88 3.00 -7.48 14.02
CA ALA A 88 2.95 -6.03 13.93
C ALA A 88 3.92 -5.55 12.84
N LEU A 89 3.48 -4.67 11.94
CA LEU A 89 4.30 -4.07 10.89
C LEU A 89 4.34 -2.56 11.11
N LEU A 90 5.48 -2.04 11.60
CA LEU A 90 5.69 -0.64 11.94
C LEU A 90 6.87 -0.08 11.13
N MET A 91 6.59 0.53 10.00
CA MET A 91 7.61 1.16 9.15
C MET A 91 7.01 2.23 8.23
N ASP A 92 7.85 3.13 7.77
CA ASP A 92 7.48 4.12 6.75
C ASP A 92 7.29 3.43 5.38
N ASN A 93 6.76 4.15 4.41
CA ASN A 93 6.57 3.63 3.06
C ASN A 93 7.89 3.20 2.43
N CYS A 94 7.99 1.94 2.08
CA CYS A 94 9.11 1.37 1.32
C CYS A 94 8.67 0.08 0.61
N PRO A 95 9.44 -0.47 -0.33
CA PRO A 95 9.11 -1.73 -0.99
C PRO A 95 8.97 -2.90 -0.01
N ASP A 96 9.81 -2.96 1.04
CA ASP A 96 9.78 -4.03 2.03
C ASP A 96 8.46 -4.09 2.79
N PHE A 97 7.79 -2.96 3.05
CA PHE A 97 6.44 -2.95 3.62
C PHE A 97 5.47 -3.80 2.80
N LEU A 98 5.49 -3.61 1.47
CA LEU A 98 4.60 -4.31 0.56
C LEU A 98 5.02 -5.78 0.39
N MET A 99 6.32 -6.05 0.33
CA MET A 99 6.84 -7.41 0.21
C MET A 99 6.60 -8.23 1.47
N LEU A 100 6.70 -7.65 2.67
CA LEU A 100 6.34 -8.30 3.95
C LEU A 100 4.83 -8.56 4.05
N LEU A 101 3.99 -7.62 3.60
CA LEU A 101 2.55 -7.84 3.52
C LEU A 101 2.20 -9.01 2.57
N LEU A 102 2.84 -9.08 1.40
CA LEU A 102 2.65 -10.17 0.45
C LEU A 102 3.20 -11.49 0.99
N ALA A 103 4.32 -11.45 1.74
CA ALA A 103 4.86 -12.62 2.43
C ALA A 103 3.90 -13.15 3.50
N ALA A 104 3.27 -12.26 4.29
CA ALA A 104 2.21 -12.64 5.22
C ALA A 104 1.08 -13.39 4.49
N HIS A 105 0.58 -12.84 3.37
CA HIS A 105 -0.43 -13.52 2.58
C HIS A 105 0.04 -14.88 2.06
N ARG A 106 1.31 -15.00 1.65
CA ARG A 106 1.87 -16.25 1.12
C ARG A 106 1.86 -17.38 2.14
N ILE A 107 2.16 -17.09 3.40
CA ILE A 107 2.16 -18.09 4.47
C ILE A 107 0.82 -18.17 5.24
N GLY A 108 -0.16 -17.36 4.88
CA GLY A 108 -1.46 -17.29 5.56
C GLY A 108 -1.46 -16.53 6.89
N ALA A 109 -0.39 -15.82 7.20
CA ALA A 109 -0.30 -14.94 8.37
C ALA A 109 -1.01 -13.60 8.14
N ILE A 110 -1.20 -12.83 9.22
CA ILE A 110 -1.90 -11.56 9.22
C ILE A 110 -0.91 -10.45 9.57
N ALA A 111 -0.83 -9.40 8.74
CA ALA A 111 -0.04 -8.21 9.06
C ALA A 111 -0.94 -7.15 9.75
N ALA A 112 -0.53 -6.69 10.93
CA ALA A 112 -1.15 -5.55 11.60
C ALA A 112 -0.39 -4.27 11.24
N LEU A 113 -1.02 -3.41 10.42
CA LEU A 113 -0.37 -2.26 9.78
C LEU A 113 -0.44 -1.05 10.71
N ILE A 114 0.63 -0.80 11.46
CA ILE A 114 0.65 0.21 12.51
C ILE A 114 0.93 1.59 11.93
N ASN A 115 0.12 2.57 12.35
CA ASN A 115 0.35 3.97 12.04
C ASN A 115 1.66 4.45 12.71
N THR A 116 2.59 4.94 11.90
CA THR A 116 3.91 5.37 12.36
C THR A 116 3.92 6.62 13.25
N THR A 117 2.78 7.27 13.44
CA THR A 117 2.66 8.43 14.35
C THR A 117 2.23 8.05 15.77
N VAL A 118 1.78 6.82 15.98
CA VAL A 118 1.33 6.34 17.31
C VAL A 118 2.54 6.07 18.21
N THR A 119 2.44 6.44 19.48
CA THR A 119 3.50 6.33 20.49
C THR A 119 2.94 5.89 21.85
N GLY A 120 3.80 5.51 22.78
CA GLY A 120 3.47 5.21 24.17
C GLY A 120 2.37 4.14 24.33
N GLU A 121 1.43 4.36 25.24
CA GLU A 121 0.32 3.43 25.50
C GLU A 121 -0.53 3.12 24.26
N GLY A 122 -0.63 4.06 23.31
CA GLY A 122 -1.32 3.82 22.05
C GLY A 122 -0.59 2.79 21.20
N LEU A 123 0.75 2.86 21.12
CA LEU A 123 1.55 1.88 20.37
C LEU A 123 1.53 0.50 21.02
N LYS A 124 1.68 0.44 22.35
CA LYS A 124 1.50 -0.80 23.10
C LYS A 124 0.13 -1.43 22.80
N HIS A 125 -0.94 -0.64 22.92
CA HIS A 125 -2.30 -1.11 22.70
C HIS A 125 -2.49 -1.73 21.31
N VAL A 126 -2.02 -1.08 20.24
CA VAL A 126 -2.22 -1.59 18.86
C VAL A 126 -1.42 -2.86 18.57
N VAL A 127 -0.34 -3.12 19.28
CA VAL A 127 0.42 -4.38 19.19
C VAL A 127 -0.27 -5.50 19.96
N THR A 128 -0.74 -5.21 21.17
CA THR A 128 -1.30 -6.23 22.07
C THR A 128 -2.73 -6.64 21.71
N ILE A 129 -3.56 -5.71 21.20
CA ILE A 129 -4.98 -6.02 20.90
C ILE A 129 -5.16 -7.04 19.76
N VAL A 130 -4.13 -7.31 18.97
CA VAL A 130 -4.15 -8.28 17.86
C VAL A 130 -3.36 -9.55 18.17
N ASP A 131 -2.94 -9.74 19.42
CA ASP A 131 -2.12 -10.88 19.86
C ASP A 131 -0.91 -11.13 18.93
N ALA A 132 -0.17 -10.06 18.63
CA ALA A 132 0.96 -10.15 17.74
C ALA A 132 2.04 -11.09 18.30
N LYS A 133 2.48 -12.09 17.52
CA LYS A 133 3.58 -13.00 17.87
C LYS A 133 4.96 -12.43 17.52
N ALA A 134 4.99 -11.46 16.63
CA ALA A 134 6.22 -10.80 16.18
C ALA A 134 5.97 -9.33 15.90
N ALA A 135 7.06 -8.56 15.87
CA ALA A 135 7.06 -7.20 15.35
C ALA A 135 8.16 -7.06 14.30
N VAL A 136 7.82 -6.51 13.14
CA VAL A 136 8.74 -6.13 12.07
C VAL A 136 8.77 -4.61 11.98
N LEU A 137 9.92 -4.04 12.24
CA LEU A 137 10.10 -2.59 12.38
C LEU A 137 11.02 -2.03 11.29
N GLY A 138 10.70 -0.85 10.78
CA GLY A 138 11.71 -0.02 10.13
C GLY A 138 12.68 0.55 11.18
N ALA A 139 13.98 0.60 10.89
CA ALA A 139 15.00 1.01 11.87
C ALA A 139 14.73 2.39 12.50
N SER A 140 14.14 3.33 11.76
CA SER A 140 13.75 4.67 12.25
C SER A 140 12.71 4.65 13.38
N HIS A 141 12.04 3.51 13.60
CA HIS A 141 10.98 3.36 14.61
C HIS A 141 11.41 2.54 15.84
N LEU A 142 12.66 2.08 15.89
CA LEU A 142 13.19 1.22 16.95
C LEU A 142 13.05 1.86 18.34
N GLU A 143 13.66 3.02 18.55
CA GLU A 143 13.66 3.73 19.84
C GLU A 143 12.23 4.01 20.33
N LYS A 144 11.37 4.44 19.43
CA LYS A 144 9.95 4.68 19.72
C LYS A 144 9.24 3.40 20.15
N PHE A 145 9.51 2.28 19.49
CA PHE A 145 8.90 1.00 19.82
C PHE A 145 9.37 0.52 21.19
N GLU A 146 10.66 0.52 21.45
CA GLU A 146 11.23 0.10 22.74
C GLU A 146 10.74 0.97 23.91
N SER A 147 10.70 2.29 23.73
CA SER A 147 10.19 3.21 24.78
C SER A 147 8.70 3.08 25.03
N SER A 148 7.94 2.49 24.10
CA SER A 148 6.49 2.30 24.24
C SER A 148 6.10 0.92 24.79
N MET A 149 6.99 -0.08 24.70
CA MET A 149 6.69 -1.47 25.04
C MET A 149 7.34 -1.86 26.37
N PRO A 150 6.59 -2.43 27.34
CA PRO A 150 7.17 -3.01 28.54
C PRO A 150 8.13 -4.16 28.19
N GLU A 151 9.15 -4.36 29.02
CA GLU A 151 10.14 -5.43 28.81
C GLU A 151 9.51 -6.84 28.73
N THR A 152 8.43 -7.07 29.47
CA THR A 152 7.66 -8.32 29.44
C THR A 152 7.03 -8.58 28.08
N GLU A 153 6.49 -7.55 27.44
CA GLU A 153 5.90 -7.62 26.09
C GLU A 153 6.99 -7.81 25.03
N LEU A 154 8.11 -7.06 25.14
CA LEU A 154 9.25 -7.22 24.22
C LEU A 154 9.80 -8.66 24.24
N LYS A 155 9.89 -9.29 25.42
CA LYS A 155 10.34 -10.69 25.57
C LYS A 155 9.36 -11.72 24.98
N SER A 156 8.10 -11.38 24.85
CA SER A 156 7.08 -12.26 24.26
C SER A 156 7.04 -12.22 22.74
N LEU A 157 7.64 -11.17 22.12
CA LEU A 157 7.64 -10.96 20.69
C LEU A 157 8.93 -11.44 20.03
N LYS A 158 8.83 -11.99 18.83
CA LYS A 158 9.97 -12.10 17.92
C LYS A 158 10.19 -10.76 17.24
N LEU A 159 11.38 -10.21 17.37
CA LEU A 159 11.69 -8.84 16.95
C LEU A 159 12.56 -8.84 15.71
N PHE A 160 12.05 -8.25 14.64
CA PHE A 160 12.73 -8.12 13.36
C PHE A 160 12.91 -6.65 12.99
N LEU A 161 14.03 -6.34 12.38
CA LEU A 161 14.31 -5.03 11.79
C LEU A 161 14.47 -5.15 10.28
N VAL A 162 13.89 -4.20 9.57
CA VAL A 162 14.23 -3.89 8.18
C VAL A 162 15.20 -2.73 8.21
N LYS A 163 16.42 -2.95 7.73
CA LYS A 163 17.55 -2.11 8.06
C LYS A 163 18.13 -1.32 6.88
N ASP A 164 18.60 -0.10 7.23
CA ASP A 164 19.53 0.73 6.43
C ASP A 164 20.88 1.03 7.17
N SER A 165 21.18 0.43 8.36
CA SER A 165 22.37 0.75 9.17
C SER A 165 23.06 -0.48 9.75
N LYS A 166 24.30 -0.32 10.27
CA LYS A 166 25.15 -1.46 10.70
C LYS A 166 24.87 -1.97 12.12
N ASP A 167 24.24 -1.19 12.99
CA ASP A 167 24.07 -1.56 14.40
C ASP A 167 22.65 -2.08 14.65
N ILE A 168 22.54 -3.36 15.00
CA ILE A 168 21.29 -4.03 15.39
C ILE A 168 21.41 -4.40 16.86
N PRO A 169 20.43 -4.04 17.72
CA PRO A 169 20.39 -4.51 19.08
C PRO A 169 20.34 -6.03 19.12
N ALA A 170 20.98 -6.64 20.11
CA ALA A 170 21.17 -8.10 20.21
C ALA A 170 19.86 -8.91 20.26
N ASN A 171 18.76 -8.28 20.65
CA ASN A 171 17.41 -8.89 20.71
C ASN A 171 16.61 -8.75 19.39
N TYR A 172 17.19 -8.10 18.35
CA TYR A 172 16.56 -7.97 17.04
C TYR A 172 17.31 -8.77 15.98
N ILE A 173 16.59 -9.18 14.97
CA ILE A 173 17.13 -9.89 13.82
C ILE A 173 16.94 -9.01 12.57
N ASP A 174 18.03 -8.78 11.81
CA ASP A 174 17.90 -8.19 10.47
C ASP A 174 17.18 -9.18 9.55
N ILE A 175 15.92 -8.88 9.27
CA ILE A 175 15.12 -9.79 8.43
C ILE A 175 15.63 -9.82 6.99
N ASN A 176 16.26 -8.75 6.51
CA ASN A 176 16.84 -8.71 5.18
C ASN A 176 18.01 -9.68 5.01
N GLU A 177 18.92 -9.68 5.98
CA GLU A 177 20.06 -10.60 5.97
C GLU A 177 19.65 -12.04 6.29
N ALA A 178 18.85 -12.21 7.34
CA ALA A 178 18.47 -13.53 7.82
C ALA A 178 17.57 -14.31 6.83
N SER A 179 16.82 -13.61 5.96
CA SER A 179 15.95 -14.26 4.99
C SER A 179 16.65 -14.61 3.66
N LYS A 180 17.88 -14.14 3.39
CA LYS A 180 18.54 -14.31 2.08
C LYS A 180 18.56 -15.74 1.56
N ASP A 181 18.83 -16.69 2.45
CA ASP A 181 18.96 -18.11 2.13
C ASP A 181 17.75 -18.96 2.56
N ALA A 182 16.63 -18.30 2.89
CA ALA A 182 15.44 -19.00 3.42
C ALA A 182 14.69 -19.84 2.37
N GLY A 183 15.02 -19.68 1.09
CA GLY A 183 14.42 -20.44 0.00
C GLY A 183 13.01 -19.94 -0.39
N GLU A 184 12.23 -20.85 -0.94
CA GLU A 184 10.87 -20.57 -1.40
C GLU A 184 9.83 -21.20 -0.48
N VAL A 185 8.65 -20.59 -0.41
CA VAL A 185 7.50 -21.12 0.32
C VAL A 185 6.30 -21.29 -0.60
N THR A 186 5.61 -22.43 -0.46
CA THR A 186 4.36 -22.68 -1.21
C THR A 186 3.25 -21.79 -0.66
N PRO A 187 2.54 -21.04 -1.53
CA PRO A 187 1.45 -20.19 -1.08
C PRO A 187 0.34 -20.96 -0.39
N TYR A 188 -0.09 -20.46 0.78
CA TYR A 188 -1.24 -21.00 1.47
C TYR A 188 -2.54 -20.63 0.72
N PRO A 189 -3.48 -21.58 0.52
CA PRO A 189 -4.71 -21.32 -0.23
C PRO A 189 -5.72 -20.52 0.59
N LEU A 190 -5.46 -19.21 0.74
CA LEU A 190 -6.35 -18.26 1.44
C LEU A 190 -7.66 -18.05 0.69
N LYS A 191 -8.75 -17.91 1.46
CA LYS A 191 -10.09 -17.66 0.95
C LYS A 191 -10.47 -16.18 1.09
N ILE A 192 -11.49 -15.76 0.34
CA ILE A 192 -12.04 -14.40 0.41
C ILE A 192 -12.47 -14.02 1.82
N LYS A 193 -13.01 -14.95 2.60
CA LYS A 193 -13.43 -14.73 4.00
C LYS A 193 -12.29 -14.58 5.00
N ASP A 194 -11.09 -15.10 4.66
CA ASP A 194 -9.96 -15.09 5.58
C ASP A 194 -9.45 -13.65 5.80
N VAL A 195 -8.94 -13.39 6.99
CA VAL A 195 -8.36 -12.09 7.37
C VAL A 195 -7.05 -11.90 6.62
N ALA A 196 -6.93 -10.77 5.95
CA ALA A 196 -5.73 -10.40 5.20
C ALA A 196 -4.78 -9.54 6.05
N MET A 197 -5.33 -8.59 6.78
CA MET A 197 -4.57 -7.61 7.56
C MET A 197 -5.46 -6.91 8.58
N TYR A 198 -4.84 -6.24 9.55
CA TYR A 198 -5.50 -5.24 10.39
C TYR A 198 -5.08 -3.83 9.96
N ILE A 199 -6.05 -2.92 9.83
CA ILE A 199 -5.83 -1.49 9.64
C ILE A 199 -6.44 -0.77 10.83
N TYR A 200 -5.67 0.12 11.46
CA TYR A 200 -6.16 0.84 12.65
C TYR A 200 -6.91 2.11 12.28
N THR A 201 -7.99 2.35 13.01
CA THR A 201 -8.80 3.56 12.89
C THR A 201 -8.75 4.35 14.19
N SER A 202 -8.83 5.68 14.12
CA SER A 202 -9.01 6.52 15.30
C SER A 202 -10.35 6.16 15.96
N GLY A 203 -10.28 5.56 17.14
CA GLY A 203 -11.48 5.29 17.93
C GLY A 203 -12.11 6.60 18.42
N THR A 204 -13.44 6.70 18.39
CA THR A 204 -14.17 7.83 18.98
C THR A 204 -14.01 7.90 20.52
N THR A 205 -13.44 6.87 21.11
CA THR A 205 -13.32 6.66 22.57
C THR A 205 -11.88 6.64 23.09
N GLY A 206 -10.89 7.12 22.32
CA GLY A 206 -9.49 7.27 22.75
C GLY A 206 -8.50 6.37 22.03
N LEU A 207 -8.38 5.08 22.37
CA LEU A 207 -7.36 4.20 21.76
C LEU A 207 -7.78 3.70 20.35
N PRO A 208 -6.81 3.49 19.42
CA PRO A 208 -7.09 3.00 18.08
C PRO A 208 -7.75 1.60 18.10
N LYS A 209 -8.70 1.37 17.18
CA LYS A 209 -9.36 0.07 16.98
C LYS A 209 -8.78 -0.63 15.78
N ALA A 210 -8.51 -1.94 15.90
CA ALA A 210 -8.07 -2.77 14.79
C ALA A 210 -9.28 -3.15 13.91
N ALA A 211 -9.38 -2.56 12.73
CA ALA A 211 -10.37 -2.94 11.73
C ALA A 211 -9.88 -4.20 11.00
N LEU A 212 -10.66 -5.26 11.08
CA LEU A 212 -10.40 -6.52 10.41
C LEU A 212 -10.69 -6.39 8.92
N ILE A 213 -9.68 -6.54 8.08
CA ILE A 213 -9.79 -6.50 6.62
C ILE A 213 -9.66 -7.91 6.08
N THR A 214 -10.78 -8.46 5.55
CA THR A 214 -10.74 -9.75 4.86
C THR A 214 -10.16 -9.60 3.46
N ASN A 215 -9.71 -10.72 2.85
CA ASN A 215 -9.30 -10.72 1.46
C ASN A 215 -10.39 -10.17 0.54
N GLY A 216 -11.66 -10.50 0.80
CA GLY A 216 -12.78 -9.97 0.04
C GLY A 216 -12.92 -8.44 0.09
N ARG A 217 -12.73 -7.84 1.26
CA ARG A 217 -12.69 -6.37 1.40
C ARG A 217 -11.52 -5.74 0.64
N ALA A 218 -10.32 -6.31 0.81
CA ALA A 218 -9.13 -5.84 0.12
C ALA A 218 -9.29 -5.89 -1.41
N ILE A 219 -9.84 -6.99 -1.93
CA ILE A 219 -10.10 -7.18 -3.35
C ILE A 219 -11.14 -6.19 -3.86
N LYS A 220 -12.27 -6.00 -3.15
CA LYS A 220 -13.30 -5.02 -3.54
C LYS A 220 -12.69 -3.64 -3.72
N THR A 221 -11.95 -3.20 -2.71
CA THR A 221 -11.34 -1.87 -2.73
C THR A 221 -10.33 -1.75 -3.87
N SER A 222 -9.54 -2.80 -4.13
CA SER A 222 -8.60 -2.82 -5.26
C SER A 222 -9.29 -2.77 -6.62
N TYR A 223 -10.41 -3.48 -6.80
CA TYR A 223 -11.23 -3.38 -8.02
C TYR A 223 -11.79 -1.96 -8.19
N ALA A 224 -12.32 -1.39 -7.13
CA ALA A 224 -12.85 -0.04 -7.16
C ALA A 224 -11.75 0.98 -7.49
N GLY A 225 -10.57 0.87 -6.88
CA GLY A 225 -9.41 1.69 -7.17
C GLY A 225 -8.97 1.57 -8.63
N GLN A 226 -8.85 0.34 -9.16
CA GLN A 226 -8.45 0.13 -10.55
C GLN A 226 -9.48 0.69 -11.54
N PHE A 227 -10.76 0.30 -11.41
CA PHE A 227 -11.75 0.59 -12.46
C PHE A 227 -12.40 1.97 -12.32
N PHE A 228 -12.70 2.40 -11.11
CA PHE A 228 -13.39 3.66 -10.88
C PHE A 228 -12.45 4.80 -10.46
N GLY A 229 -11.39 4.47 -9.71
CA GLY A 229 -10.37 5.44 -9.29
C GLY A 229 -9.44 5.82 -10.41
N PHE A 230 -8.48 4.96 -10.69
CA PHE A 230 -7.35 5.28 -11.56
C PHE A 230 -7.55 4.88 -13.03
N ARG A 231 -8.45 3.93 -13.32
CA ARG A 231 -8.49 3.23 -14.61
C ARG A 231 -7.11 2.74 -15.02
N ALA A 232 -6.45 2.09 -14.06
CA ALA A 232 -5.06 1.71 -14.17
C ALA A 232 -4.86 0.66 -15.28
N LYS A 233 -3.81 0.88 -16.06
CA LYS A 233 -3.31 0.00 -17.12
C LYS A 233 -1.87 -0.40 -16.81
N GLN A 234 -1.37 -1.46 -17.41
CA GLN A 234 -0.03 -1.99 -17.16
C GLN A 234 1.09 -0.95 -17.38
N LYS A 235 0.96 -0.08 -18.38
CA LYS A 235 1.95 0.96 -18.70
C LYS A 235 1.88 2.20 -17.80
N ASP A 236 0.96 2.23 -16.86
CA ASP A 236 0.84 3.36 -15.93
C ASP A 236 1.89 3.30 -14.83
N ILE A 237 2.20 4.47 -14.29
CA ILE A 237 3.13 4.65 -13.17
C ILE A 237 2.39 5.40 -12.07
N LEU A 238 2.23 4.74 -10.92
CA LEU A 238 1.64 5.34 -9.72
C LEU A 238 2.71 6.04 -8.90
N TYR A 239 2.46 7.29 -8.51
CA TYR A 239 3.25 7.97 -7.46
C TYR A 239 2.55 7.79 -6.12
N LEU A 240 3.20 7.08 -5.20
CA LEU A 240 2.64 6.67 -3.91
C LEU A 240 3.36 7.36 -2.76
N THR A 241 2.68 8.35 -2.17
CA THR A 241 3.14 9.10 -0.99
C THR A 241 2.20 8.92 0.21
N LEU A 242 0.99 8.41 -0.05
CA LEU A 242 0.04 8.12 1.03
C LEU A 242 0.54 6.96 1.88
N PRO A 243 0.35 7.03 3.22
CA PRO A 243 0.80 5.97 4.11
C PRO A 243 0.22 4.60 3.74
N LEU A 244 1.10 3.59 3.65
CA LEU A 244 0.73 2.21 3.35
C LEU A 244 -0.05 1.52 4.49
N TYR A 245 0.02 2.05 5.71
CA TYR A 245 -0.81 1.57 6.82
C TYR A 245 -2.26 2.10 6.77
N HIS A 246 -2.63 2.93 5.78
CA HIS A 246 -3.99 3.40 5.54
C HIS A 246 -4.60 2.79 4.28
N ALA A 247 -5.91 2.52 4.34
CA ALA A 247 -6.65 1.91 3.23
C ALA A 247 -6.57 2.69 1.92
N THR A 248 -6.53 4.03 1.95
CA THR A 248 -6.43 4.86 0.73
C THR A 248 -5.09 4.67 0.04
N GLY A 249 -3.98 4.62 0.77
CA GLY A 249 -2.65 4.36 0.21
C GLY A 249 -2.51 2.93 -0.27
N LEU A 250 -2.85 1.96 0.59
CA LEU A 250 -2.64 0.55 0.35
C LEU A 250 -3.67 -0.07 -0.60
N LEU A 251 -4.95 -0.02 -0.24
CA LEU A 251 -5.98 -0.81 -0.92
C LEU A 251 -6.54 -0.08 -2.15
N TRP A 252 -6.79 1.23 -2.04
CA TRP A 252 -7.31 2.01 -3.16
C TRP A 252 -6.21 2.30 -4.19
N SER A 253 -5.08 2.85 -3.75
CA SER A 253 -4.05 3.30 -4.66
C SER A 253 -3.15 2.13 -5.10
N TRP A 254 -2.35 1.57 -4.21
CA TRP A 254 -1.40 0.53 -4.59
C TRP A 254 -2.06 -0.75 -5.10
N ALA A 255 -2.97 -1.36 -4.33
CA ALA A 255 -3.58 -2.62 -4.75
C ALA A 255 -4.46 -2.48 -6.01
N GLY A 256 -5.08 -1.31 -6.21
CA GLY A 256 -5.78 -0.98 -7.46
C GLY A 256 -4.84 -0.94 -8.66
N CYS A 257 -3.64 -0.39 -8.50
CA CYS A 257 -2.61 -0.32 -9.55
C CYS A 257 -1.87 -1.64 -9.72
N LEU A 258 -1.57 -2.37 -8.63
CA LEU A 258 -1.01 -3.72 -8.63
C LEU A 258 -1.83 -4.65 -9.55
N ARG A 259 -3.14 -4.60 -9.42
CA ARG A 259 -4.04 -5.45 -10.22
C ARG A 259 -3.89 -5.22 -11.73
N ALA A 260 -3.51 -4.04 -12.16
CA ALA A 260 -3.24 -3.70 -13.56
C ALA A 260 -1.83 -4.09 -14.01
N GLY A 261 -0.92 -4.38 -13.10
CA GLY A 261 0.50 -4.60 -13.36
C GLY A 261 1.28 -3.28 -13.55
N ALA A 262 0.78 -2.17 -12.99
CA ALA A 262 1.40 -0.86 -13.09
C ALA A 262 2.62 -0.76 -12.16
N THR A 263 3.62 0.01 -12.57
CA THR A 263 4.78 0.36 -11.74
C THR A 263 4.37 1.31 -10.61
N THR A 264 4.96 1.18 -9.44
CA THR A 264 4.75 2.09 -8.31
C THR A 264 6.05 2.78 -7.91
N VAL A 265 6.09 4.10 -8.00
CA VAL A 265 7.12 4.95 -7.40
C VAL A 265 6.71 5.21 -5.96
N ILE A 266 7.46 4.66 -5.01
CA ILE A 266 7.19 4.77 -3.58
C ILE A 266 8.02 5.91 -3.01
N LYS A 267 7.40 6.78 -2.22
CA LYS A 267 8.09 7.81 -1.42
C LYS A 267 7.80 7.57 0.05
N GLU A 268 8.80 7.70 0.88
CA GLU A 268 8.67 7.56 2.33
C GLU A 268 7.63 8.56 2.88
N LYS A 269 7.73 9.81 2.42
CA LYS A 269 6.84 10.92 2.82
C LYS A 269 6.53 11.81 1.63
N PHE A 270 5.43 12.53 1.71
CA PHE A 270 5.08 13.56 0.74
C PHE A 270 5.97 14.80 0.92
N SER A 271 6.49 15.32 -0.19
CA SER A 271 7.21 16.58 -0.26
C SER A 271 6.62 17.43 -1.40
N ALA A 272 6.04 18.59 -1.08
CA ALA A 272 5.45 19.46 -2.08
C ALA A 272 6.52 20.09 -3.01
N SER A 273 7.73 20.31 -2.52
CA SER A 273 8.86 20.86 -3.28
C SER A 273 9.46 19.87 -4.27
N GLU A 274 9.46 18.57 -3.93
CA GLU A 274 10.01 17.51 -4.80
C GLU A 274 8.98 16.93 -5.77
N PHE A 275 7.69 17.09 -5.47
CA PHE A 275 6.60 16.40 -6.15
C PHE A 275 6.70 16.49 -7.68
N TRP A 276 6.79 17.70 -8.23
CA TRP A 276 6.78 17.88 -9.68
C TRP A 276 8.07 17.41 -10.36
N SER A 277 9.22 17.51 -9.69
CA SER A 277 10.48 16.96 -10.20
C SER A 277 10.42 15.44 -10.27
N ASP A 278 9.92 14.78 -9.24
CA ASP A 278 9.73 13.32 -9.20
C ASP A 278 8.70 12.86 -10.25
N VAL A 279 7.58 13.57 -10.37
CA VAL A 279 6.53 13.28 -11.37
C VAL A 279 7.08 13.31 -12.79
N ARG A 280 7.92 14.29 -13.10
CA ARG A 280 8.60 14.38 -14.40
C ARG A 280 9.66 13.29 -14.57
N LYS A 281 10.55 13.16 -13.60
CA LYS A 281 11.67 12.21 -13.60
C LYS A 281 11.19 10.79 -13.88
N HIS A 282 10.16 10.35 -13.15
CA HIS A 282 9.64 9.00 -13.25
C HIS A 282 8.48 8.86 -14.24
N LYS A 283 8.14 9.92 -15.00
CA LYS A 283 7.03 9.91 -15.99
C LYS A 283 5.71 9.42 -15.39
N VAL A 284 5.41 9.88 -14.19
CA VAL A 284 4.23 9.47 -13.41
C VAL A 284 2.94 9.79 -14.17
N THR A 285 2.02 8.82 -14.20
CA THR A 285 0.72 8.96 -14.88
C THR A 285 -0.47 9.00 -13.93
N MET A 286 -0.27 8.53 -12.69
CA MET A 286 -1.33 8.43 -11.67
C MET A 286 -0.81 8.88 -10.31
N PHE A 287 -1.68 9.57 -9.54
CA PHE A 287 -1.36 10.00 -8.18
C PHE A 287 -2.52 9.75 -7.23
N GLY A 288 -2.23 9.08 -6.12
CA GLY A 288 -3.17 8.91 -5.00
C GLY A 288 -3.07 10.07 -4.02
N TYR A 289 -4.17 10.77 -3.73
CA TYR A 289 -4.13 11.97 -2.88
C TYR A 289 -5.12 11.94 -1.71
N VAL A 290 -4.83 12.78 -0.72
CA VAL A 290 -5.82 13.37 0.18
C VAL A 290 -5.82 14.88 -0.04
N GLY A 291 -6.96 15.56 0.14
CA GLY A 291 -7.14 16.96 -0.24
C GLY A 291 -6.08 17.91 0.28
N GLU A 292 -5.52 17.61 1.46
CA GLU A 292 -4.43 18.38 2.06
C GLU A 292 -3.16 18.40 1.19
N LEU A 293 -2.82 17.29 0.52
CA LEU A 293 -1.67 17.24 -0.40
C LEU A 293 -1.87 18.17 -1.59
N CYS A 294 -3.08 18.21 -2.14
CA CYS A 294 -3.42 19.14 -3.22
C CYS A 294 -3.32 20.61 -2.74
N ARG A 295 -3.71 20.89 -1.50
CA ARG A 295 -3.55 22.21 -0.90
C ARG A 295 -2.08 22.60 -0.76
N TYR A 296 -1.22 21.70 -0.32
CA TYR A 296 0.23 21.95 -0.25
C TYR A 296 0.83 22.24 -1.63
N LEU A 297 0.44 21.50 -2.65
CA LEU A 297 0.89 21.75 -4.03
C LEU A 297 0.42 23.12 -4.55
N MET A 298 -0.80 23.55 -4.20
CA MET A 298 -1.30 24.89 -4.55
C MET A 298 -0.52 26.02 -3.89
N ASN A 299 0.06 25.77 -2.70
CA ASN A 299 0.86 26.77 -1.98
C ASN A 299 2.29 26.93 -2.53
N VAL A 300 2.76 26.00 -3.37
CA VAL A 300 4.03 26.18 -4.10
C VAL A 300 3.88 27.31 -5.11
N ALA A 301 4.90 28.15 -5.25
CA ALA A 301 4.88 29.25 -6.22
C ALA A 301 4.60 28.74 -7.65
N PRO A 302 3.77 29.41 -8.45
CA PRO A 302 3.55 29.05 -9.84
C PRO A 302 4.84 29.00 -10.65
N SER A 303 4.91 28.06 -11.59
CA SER A 303 6.05 27.87 -12.49
C SER A 303 5.54 27.53 -13.89
N ASP A 304 6.31 27.89 -14.92
CA ASP A 304 6.05 27.50 -16.30
C ASP A 304 6.09 25.97 -16.48
N GLU A 305 6.74 25.27 -15.55
CA GLU A 305 6.82 23.81 -15.49
C GLU A 305 5.60 23.13 -14.85
N ASP A 306 4.64 23.86 -14.30
CA ASP A 306 3.46 23.31 -13.62
C ASP A 306 2.63 22.37 -14.49
N GLN A 307 2.70 22.54 -15.81
CA GLN A 307 1.96 21.74 -16.79
C GLN A 307 2.84 20.74 -17.55
N ASN A 308 4.15 20.74 -17.29
CA ASN A 308 5.09 19.83 -17.93
C ASN A 308 5.13 18.47 -17.21
N HIS A 309 4.11 17.66 -17.40
CA HIS A 309 4.01 16.32 -16.80
C HIS A 309 3.06 15.40 -17.58
N GLN A 310 3.05 14.11 -17.22
CA GLN A 310 2.22 13.08 -17.85
C GLN A 310 1.08 12.57 -16.95
N LEU A 311 0.78 13.26 -15.84
CA LEU A 311 -0.33 12.90 -14.97
C LEU A 311 -1.65 12.95 -15.75
N ARG A 312 -2.31 11.80 -15.89
CA ARG A 312 -3.59 11.66 -16.59
C ARG A 312 -4.78 11.57 -15.64
N VAL A 313 -4.55 11.13 -14.39
CA VAL A 313 -5.58 11.01 -13.36
C VAL A 313 -4.98 11.11 -11.98
N ILE A 314 -5.69 11.80 -11.10
CA ILE A 314 -5.49 11.70 -9.66
C ILE A 314 -6.77 11.19 -9.01
N SER A 315 -6.64 10.37 -7.97
CA SER A 315 -7.78 9.81 -7.28
C SER A 315 -7.55 9.76 -5.77
N GLY A 316 -8.54 10.23 -5.02
CA GLY A 316 -8.42 10.30 -3.57
C GLY A 316 -9.68 10.85 -2.92
N ASN A 317 -9.52 11.53 -1.80
CA ASN A 317 -10.64 12.08 -1.04
C ASN A 317 -10.31 13.42 -0.39
N GLY A 318 -11.34 14.23 -0.19
CA GLY A 318 -11.27 15.47 0.57
C GLY A 318 -10.70 16.67 -0.18
N LEU A 319 -10.68 16.65 -1.52
CA LEU A 319 -10.34 17.83 -2.31
C LEU A 319 -11.51 18.83 -2.25
N ARG A 320 -11.27 19.94 -1.60
CA ARG A 320 -12.29 20.97 -1.38
C ARG A 320 -12.73 21.60 -2.71
N PRO A 321 -14.03 21.90 -2.88
CA PRO A 321 -14.58 22.50 -4.12
C PRO A 321 -13.90 23.82 -4.50
N ASP A 322 -13.53 24.65 -3.53
CA ASP A 322 -12.85 25.94 -3.74
C ASP A 322 -11.42 25.81 -4.29
N ILE A 323 -10.80 24.66 -4.08
CA ILE A 323 -9.45 24.33 -4.59
C ILE A 323 -9.52 23.55 -5.91
N TRP A 324 -10.55 22.72 -6.09
CA TRP A 324 -10.66 21.76 -7.20
C TRP A 324 -10.42 22.38 -8.59
N GLU A 325 -11.21 23.39 -8.94
CA GLU A 325 -11.13 24.03 -10.25
C GLU A 325 -9.78 24.71 -10.46
N LYS A 326 -9.30 25.41 -9.43
CA LYS A 326 -7.99 26.10 -9.47
C LYS A 326 -6.84 25.10 -9.64
N PHE A 327 -6.88 23.97 -8.91
CA PHE A 327 -5.89 22.91 -9.00
C PHE A 327 -5.89 22.28 -10.37
N GLN A 328 -7.07 21.90 -10.87
CA GLN A 328 -7.22 21.30 -12.21
C GLN A 328 -6.74 22.23 -13.33
N THR A 329 -7.06 23.52 -13.24
CA THR A 329 -6.68 24.53 -14.23
C THR A 329 -5.18 24.79 -14.21
N ARG A 330 -4.61 25.01 -13.01
CA ARG A 330 -3.18 25.29 -12.86
C ARG A 330 -2.31 24.19 -13.41
N PHE A 331 -2.58 22.96 -12.98
CA PHE A 331 -1.77 21.79 -13.34
C PHE A 331 -2.28 21.03 -14.56
N LYS A 332 -3.36 21.45 -15.21
CA LYS A 332 -3.99 20.78 -16.37
C LYS A 332 -4.21 19.27 -16.16
N ILE A 333 -4.59 18.86 -14.95
CA ILE A 333 -4.89 17.46 -14.67
C ILE A 333 -6.16 17.05 -15.43
N PRO A 334 -6.09 16.07 -16.35
CA PRO A 334 -7.25 15.72 -17.18
C PRO A 334 -8.43 15.17 -16.38
N LYS A 335 -8.16 14.36 -15.34
CA LYS A 335 -9.19 13.72 -14.52
C LYS A 335 -8.83 13.76 -13.04
N ILE A 336 -9.72 14.32 -12.24
CA ILE A 336 -9.71 14.28 -10.77
C ILE A 336 -10.90 13.43 -10.35
N ARG A 337 -10.69 12.46 -9.46
CA ARG A 337 -11.73 11.55 -8.98
C ARG A 337 -11.74 11.51 -7.47
N GLU A 338 -12.90 11.81 -6.90
CA GLU A 338 -13.15 11.70 -5.47
C GLU A 338 -13.77 10.35 -5.13
N LEU A 339 -13.42 9.86 -3.95
CA LEU A 339 -14.03 8.69 -3.35
C LEU A 339 -14.47 9.00 -1.91
N TYR A 340 -15.45 8.27 -1.44
CA TYR A 340 -15.74 8.16 -0.02
C TYR A 340 -15.43 6.73 0.42
N LEU A 341 -14.50 6.58 1.37
CA LEU A 341 -14.11 5.30 1.92
C LEU A 341 -14.34 5.28 3.42
N SER A 342 -15.14 4.34 3.90
CA SER A 342 -15.33 4.08 5.33
C SER A 342 -15.00 2.62 5.62
N LEU A 343 -14.06 2.37 6.55
CA LEU A 343 -13.72 1.01 6.98
C LEU A 343 -14.74 0.41 7.94
N ILE A 344 -15.62 1.23 8.50
CA ILE A 344 -16.62 0.81 9.49
C ILE A 344 -17.90 0.28 8.80
N HIS A 345 -18.20 0.79 7.60
CA HIS A 345 -19.45 0.50 6.89
C HIS A 345 -19.27 -0.41 5.66
N ILE A 346 -18.10 -1.01 5.48
CA ILE A 346 -17.84 -1.90 4.34
C ILE A 346 -17.98 -3.37 4.74
#